data_b27a900b110a8ce45cb6a9ed074bd055
#
_entry.id   b27a900b110a8ce45cb6a9ed074bd055
#
_cell.length_a   1.000
_cell.length_b   1.000
_cell.length_c   1.000
_cell.angle_alpha   90.00
_cell.angle_beta   90.00
_cell.angle_gamma   90.00
#
_symmetry.space_group_name_H-M   'P 1'
#
loop_
_entity.id
_entity.type
_entity.pdbx_description
1 polymer ?
#
loop_
_entity_poly.entity_id
_entity_poly.type
_entity_poly.pdbx_seq_one_letter_code
_entity_poly.pdbx_strand_id
1 'polypeptide(L)'
;MTGLYTPAYKPTGDEVAVIDTSKGTIRVQLAGLDAPIHVGNFVELAQKGFYDNLKFHRYVPNFVIQGGCPNTRDMTPEAVARGERGPEGQPGTGGPGYHIKGEWRTNPHNEHNDGTLAMARSQMPDSAGSQFYYCLGPQPFLDSDYTVFGQTIEGLDVIGALRAGDVIEHIEIENAS
;
A
#
# COMPACT_ATOMS: atom_id res chain seq x y z
N MET A 1 -11.01 23.10 6.98
CA MET A 1 -10.86 21.71 6.57
C MET A 1 -10.30 21.63 5.16
N THR A 2 -9.28 20.88 5.00
CA THR A 2 -8.75 20.63 3.66
C THR A 2 -9.62 19.61 2.93
N GLY A 3 -9.84 19.83 1.66
CA GLY A 3 -10.51 18.85 0.82
C GLY A 3 -9.67 17.61 0.61
N LEU A 4 -10.29 16.58 0.04
CA LEU A 4 -9.59 15.36 -0.30
C LEU A 4 -8.77 15.58 -1.57
N TYR A 5 -7.61 14.94 -1.65
CA TYR A 5 -6.78 15.00 -2.84
C TYR A 5 -7.33 14.07 -3.93
N THR A 6 -7.42 14.58 -5.14
CA THR A 6 -7.76 13.77 -6.31
C THR A 6 -6.54 13.73 -7.23
N PRO A 7 -5.98 12.53 -7.48
CA PRO A 7 -4.80 12.41 -8.32
C PRO A 7 -5.05 12.91 -9.74
N ALA A 8 -4.01 13.52 -10.32
CA ALA A 8 -4.05 13.94 -11.72
C ALA A 8 -3.88 12.75 -12.67
N TYR A 9 -3.15 11.75 -12.25
CA TYR A 9 -2.94 10.54 -13.06
C TYR A 9 -4.26 9.79 -13.24
N LYS A 10 -4.60 9.48 -14.50
CA LYS A 10 -5.81 8.73 -14.85
C LYS A 10 -5.44 7.30 -15.23
N PRO A 11 -5.74 6.31 -14.37
CA PRO A 11 -5.40 4.92 -14.68
C PRO A 11 -6.11 4.42 -15.94
N THR A 12 -5.40 3.58 -16.69
CA THR A 12 -5.95 2.93 -17.88
C THR A 12 -6.57 1.57 -17.56
N GLY A 13 -6.14 0.96 -16.45
CA GLY A 13 -6.51 -0.40 -16.09
C GLY A 13 -5.42 -1.42 -16.39
N ASP A 14 -4.36 -1.02 -17.09
CA ASP A 14 -3.29 -1.93 -17.51
C ASP A 14 -2.03 -1.80 -16.65
N GLU A 15 -2.01 -0.89 -15.70
CA GLU A 15 -0.81 -0.64 -14.90
C GLU A 15 -0.48 -1.84 -14.01
N VAL A 16 0.81 -2.19 -13.97
CA VAL A 16 1.35 -3.22 -13.09
C VAL A 16 2.40 -2.57 -12.20
N ALA A 17 2.26 -2.74 -10.89
CA ALA A 17 3.28 -2.29 -9.96
C ALA A 17 4.32 -3.39 -9.78
N VAL A 18 5.59 -3.03 -9.94
CA VAL A 18 6.73 -3.91 -9.68
C VAL A 18 7.38 -3.40 -8.40
N ILE A 19 7.25 -4.17 -7.34
CA ILE A 19 7.68 -3.76 -6.00
C ILE A 19 8.90 -4.59 -5.62
N ASP A 20 10.06 -3.95 -5.60
CA ASP A 20 11.31 -4.59 -5.20
C ASP A 20 11.46 -4.45 -3.69
N THR A 21 11.60 -5.57 -3.02
CA THR A 21 11.74 -5.61 -1.56
C THR A 21 13.01 -6.36 -1.16
N SER A 22 13.37 -6.25 0.11
CA SER A 22 14.51 -6.99 0.67
C SER A 22 14.32 -8.51 0.63
N LYS A 23 13.12 -9.01 0.34
CA LYS A 23 12.84 -10.44 0.22
C LYS A 23 12.62 -10.89 -1.22
N GLY A 24 12.58 -9.96 -2.18
CA GLY A 24 12.38 -10.25 -3.59
C GLY A 24 11.39 -9.30 -4.23
N THR A 25 11.00 -9.61 -5.47
CA THR A 25 10.14 -8.77 -6.29
C THR A 25 8.70 -9.28 -6.28
N ILE A 26 7.76 -8.35 -6.15
CA ILE A 26 6.32 -8.62 -6.17
C ILE A 26 5.74 -7.86 -7.36
N ARG A 27 4.90 -8.53 -8.16
CA ARG A 27 4.19 -7.88 -9.26
C ARG A 27 2.70 -7.87 -8.95
N VAL A 28 2.09 -6.70 -9.08
CA VAL A 28 0.68 -6.48 -8.73
C VAL A 28 -0.05 -5.87 -9.91
N GLN A 29 -1.13 -6.49 -10.35
CA GLN A 29 -2.04 -5.89 -11.31
C GLN A 29 -2.86 -4.83 -10.55
N LEU A 30 -2.70 -3.56 -10.92
CA LEU A 30 -3.45 -2.49 -10.29
C LEU A 30 -4.85 -2.41 -10.88
N ALA A 31 -5.85 -2.17 -10.03
CA ALA A 31 -7.25 -2.17 -10.41
C ALA A 31 -7.73 -0.74 -10.74
N GLY A 32 -7.13 -0.16 -11.77
CA GLY A 32 -7.36 1.26 -12.09
C GLY A 32 -8.77 1.60 -12.52
N LEU A 33 -9.50 0.64 -13.12
CA LEU A 33 -10.89 0.89 -13.51
C LEU A 33 -11.84 0.80 -12.32
N ASP A 34 -11.51 -0.04 -11.32
CA ASP A 34 -12.35 -0.25 -10.15
C ASP A 34 -12.07 0.76 -9.04
N ALA A 35 -10.83 1.20 -8.89
CA ALA A 35 -10.40 2.12 -7.83
C ALA A 35 -9.46 3.19 -8.41
N PRO A 36 -9.98 4.05 -9.30
CA PRO A 36 -9.13 5.01 -10.02
C PRO A 36 -8.42 6.02 -9.13
N ILE A 37 -9.03 6.45 -8.03
CA ILE A 37 -8.39 7.40 -7.12
C ILE A 37 -7.23 6.72 -6.38
N HIS A 38 -7.45 5.53 -5.87
CA HIS A 38 -6.39 4.79 -5.15
C HIS A 38 -5.25 4.42 -6.07
N VAL A 39 -5.55 3.92 -7.28
CA VAL A 39 -4.50 3.56 -8.24
C VAL A 39 -3.77 4.81 -8.71
N GLY A 40 -4.48 5.88 -9.05
CA GLY A 40 -3.85 7.13 -9.46
C GLY A 40 -2.91 7.67 -8.39
N ASN A 41 -3.35 7.66 -7.14
CA ASN A 41 -2.53 8.09 -6.00
C ASN A 41 -1.28 7.22 -5.85
N PHE A 42 -1.45 5.91 -5.91
CA PHE A 42 -0.33 4.97 -5.76
C PHE A 42 0.69 5.16 -6.89
N VAL A 43 0.23 5.32 -8.13
CA VAL A 43 1.10 5.56 -9.28
C VAL A 43 1.89 6.86 -9.10
N GLU A 44 1.22 7.93 -8.70
CA GLU A 44 1.90 9.22 -8.49
C GLU A 44 2.97 9.12 -7.40
N LEU A 45 2.65 8.48 -6.29
CA LEU A 45 3.60 8.32 -5.19
C LEU A 45 4.79 7.44 -5.61
N ALA A 46 4.53 6.35 -6.32
CA ALA A 46 5.59 5.47 -6.82
C ALA A 46 6.52 6.21 -7.78
N GLN A 47 5.97 6.98 -8.70
CA GLN A 47 6.75 7.72 -9.69
C GLN A 47 7.59 8.83 -9.08
N LYS A 48 7.18 9.37 -7.94
CA LYS A 48 7.96 10.37 -7.19
C LYS A 48 9.06 9.74 -6.34
N GLY A 49 9.12 8.42 -6.25
CA GLY A 49 10.04 7.74 -5.35
C GLY A 49 9.61 7.81 -3.88
N PHE A 50 8.36 8.11 -3.61
CA PHE A 50 7.86 8.27 -2.23
C PHE A 50 8.06 7.01 -1.40
N TYR A 51 7.89 5.85 -2.01
CA TYR A 51 7.99 4.56 -1.31
C TYR A 51 9.42 4.05 -1.15
N ASP A 52 10.39 4.68 -1.81
CA ASP A 52 11.78 4.22 -1.77
C ASP A 52 12.31 4.24 -0.34
N ASN A 53 12.87 3.11 0.08
CA ASN A 53 13.49 2.94 1.40
C ASN A 53 12.50 2.98 2.58
N LEU A 54 11.21 2.88 2.34
CA LEU A 54 10.24 2.68 3.42
C LEU A 54 10.27 1.22 3.86
N LYS A 55 9.94 0.97 5.14
CA LYS A 55 9.94 -0.37 5.71
C LYS A 55 8.51 -0.79 6.04
N PHE A 56 8.25 -2.08 5.94
CA PHE A 56 7.00 -2.63 6.46
C PHE A 56 7.05 -2.54 7.98
N HIS A 57 6.05 -1.95 8.60
CA HIS A 57 6.06 -1.70 10.03
C HIS A 57 5.10 -2.59 10.81
N ARG A 58 4.20 -3.30 10.13
CA ARG A 58 3.20 -4.12 10.82
C ARG A 58 3.06 -5.46 10.11
N TYR A 59 3.33 -6.53 10.85
CA TYR A 59 3.14 -7.90 10.38
C TYR A 59 2.24 -8.63 11.36
N VAL A 60 1.11 -9.13 10.88
CA VAL A 60 0.20 -9.96 11.68
C VAL A 60 0.04 -11.30 10.96
N PRO A 61 0.57 -12.40 11.50
CA PRO A 61 0.50 -13.71 10.84
C PRO A 61 -0.93 -14.08 10.47
N ASN A 62 -1.09 -14.63 9.27
CA ASN A 62 -2.38 -15.07 8.73
C ASN A 62 -3.40 -13.93 8.55
N PHE A 63 -2.93 -12.69 8.56
CA PHE A 63 -3.79 -11.52 8.39
C PHE A 63 -3.21 -10.59 7.34
N VAL A 64 -2.29 -9.69 7.72
CA VAL A 64 -1.74 -8.69 6.78
C VAL A 64 -0.27 -8.41 7.06
N ILE A 65 0.41 -7.87 6.03
CA ILE A 65 1.69 -7.18 6.15
C ILE A 65 1.53 -5.77 5.58
N GLN A 66 1.84 -4.75 6.38
CA GLN A 66 1.52 -3.35 6.08
C GLN A 66 2.76 -2.49 6.06
N GLY A 67 2.83 -1.58 5.08
CA GLY A 67 3.92 -0.62 4.95
C GLY A 67 3.45 0.67 4.29
N GLY A 68 4.41 1.47 3.82
CA GLY A 68 4.12 2.71 3.12
C GLY A 68 4.04 3.94 4.02
N CYS A 69 4.44 3.82 5.27
CA CYS A 69 4.49 4.96 6.19
C CYS A 69 5.83 5.69 6.05
N PRO A 70 5.84 6.98 5.68
CA PRO A 70 7.10 7.73 5.48
C PRO A 70 7.93 7.87 6.77
N ASN A 71 7.33 7.69 7.93
CA ASN A 71 8.05 7.77 9.20
C ASN A 71 9.13 6.70 9.33
N THR A 72 9.10 5.65 8.50
CA THR A 72 10.10 4.59 8.51
C THR A 72 11.31 4.88 7.62
N ARG A 73 11.28 5.96 6.83
CA ARG A 73 12.31 6.23 5.81
C ARG A 73 13.71 6.32 6.41
N ASP A 74 13.86 7.08 7.48
CA ASP A 74 15.16 7.34 8.11
C ASP A 74 15.42 6.43 9.30
N MET A 75 14.77 5.27 9.34
CA MET A 75 14.95 4.25 10.37
C MET A 75 15.70 3.05 9.81
N THR A 76 16.45 2.36 10.67
CA THR A 76 17.04 1.08 10.27
C THR A 76 15.94 -0.01 10.24
N PRO A 77 16.14 -1.06 9.42
CA PRO A 77 15.21 -2.20 9.44
C PRO A 77 15.02 -2.78 10.85
N GLU A 78 16.09 -2.87 11.62
CA GLU A 78 16.05 -3.42 12.99
C GLU A 78 15.20 -2.55 13.92
N ALA A 79 15.33 -1.24 13.81
CA ALA A 79 14.54 -0.31 14.63
C ALA A 79 13.04 -0.42 14.32
N VAL A 80 12.69 -0.53 13.03
CA VAL A 80 11.29 -0.73 12.62
C VAL A 80 10.78 -2.08 13.14
N ALA A 81 11.58 -3.13 13.02
CA ALA A 81 11.20 -4.47 13.49
C ALA A 81 10.93 -4.49 15.00
N ARG A 82 11.66 -3.68 15.76
CA ARG A 82 11.47 -3.57 17.21
C ARG A 82 10.31 -2.66 17.61
N GLY A 83 9.67 -1.98 16.65
CA GLY A 83 8.58 -1.06 16.94
C GLY A 83 9.04 0.26 17.56
N GLU A 84 10.28 0.67 17.31
CA GLU A 84 10.81 1.92 17.84
C GLU A 84 10.19 3.14 17.14
N ARG A 85 10.19 4.26 17.84
CA ARG A 85 9.76 5.53 17.28
C ARG A 85 10.89 6.09 16.41
N GLY A 86 10.57 6.52 15.19
CA GLY A 86 11.54 7.13 14.30
C GLY A 86 11.65 8.65 14.50
N PRO A 87 12.62 9.29 13.81
CA PRO A 87 12.80 10.74 13.90
C PRO A 87 11.60 11.53 13.39
N GLU A 88 10.84 10.96 12.46
CA GLU A 88 9.64 11.61 11.89
C GLU A 88 8.37 11.30 12.68
N GLY A 89 8.41 10.33 13.58
CA GLY A 89 7.26 9.92 14.37
C GLY A 89 7.13 8.41 14.48
N GLN A 90 6.07 7.96 15.13
CA GLN A 90 5.82 6.52 15.29
C GLN A 90 5.44 5.91 13.95
N PRO A 91 6.05 4.78 13.55
CA PRO A 91 5.63 4.05 12.34
C PRO A 91 4.14 3.74 12.39
N GLY A 92 3.47 3.98 11.26
CA GLY A 92 2.03 3.78 11.15
C GLY A 92 1.21 5.05 11.29
N THR A 93 1.82 6.18 11.67
CA THR A 93 1.09 7.43 11.88
C THR A 93 1.31 8.45 10.77
N GLY A 94 2.19 8.19 9.82
CA GLY A 94 2.53 9.14 8.76
C GLY A 94 1.80 8.89 7.45
N GLY A 95 1.86 9.86 6.57
CA GLY A 95 1.26 9.80 5.25
C GLY A 95 1.85 10.86 4.32
N PRO A 96 1.27 11.03 3.13
CA PRO A 96 1.83 11.91 2.11
C PRO A 96 1.46 13.38 2.30
N GLY A 97 0.79 13.74 3.39
CA GLY A 97 0.36 15.10 3.66
C GLY A 97 -1.06 15.42 3.20
N TYR A 98 -1.79 14.42 2.74
CA TYR A 98 -3.18 14.55 2.30
C TYR A 98 -3.91 13.23 2.49
N HIS A 99 -5.24 13.25 2.31
CA HIS A 99 -6.06 12.05 2.31
C HIS A 99 -6.81 11.93 0.99
N ILE A 100 -7.26 10.72 0.65
CA ILE A 100 -8.05 10.45 -0.54
C ILE A 100 -9.37 9.80 -0.17
N LYS A 101 -10.34 9.93 -1.08
CA LYS A 101 -11.68 9.38 -0.87
C LYS A 101 -11.68 7.86 -0.96
N GLY A 102 -12.37 7.20 -0.03
CA GLY A 102 -12.53 5.75 -0.04
C GLY A 102 -13.35 5.29 -1.23
N GLU A 103 -12.98 4.13 -1.79
CA GLU A 103 -13.63 3.58 -2.99
C GLU A 103 -14.17 2.17 -2.78
N TRP A 104 -14.23 1.69 -1.54
CA TRP A 104 -14.71 0.32 -1.28
C TRP A 104 -16.18 0.13 -1.63
N ARG A 105 -16.98 1.19 -1.59
CA ARG A 105 -18.41 1.13 -1.94
C ARG A 105 -18.67 1.16 -3.44
N THR A 106 -17.78 1.79 -4.19
CA THR A 106 -17.96 1.96 -5.64
C THR A 106 -17.18 0.93 -6.44
N ASN A 107 -16.24 0.22 -5.82
CA ASN A 107 -15.47 -0.83 -6.47
C ASN A 107 -16.34 -2.10 -6.57
N PRO A 108 -16.69 -2.55 -7.79
CA PRO A 108 -17.56 -3.72 -7.96
C PRO A 108 -16.86 -5.05 -7.64
N HIS A 109 -15.54 -5.04 -7.46
CA HIS A 109 -14.73 -6.23 -7.20
C HIS A 109 -13.92 -6.07 -5.92
N ASN A 110 -14.48 -5.43 -4.90
CA ASN A 110 -13.77 -5.09 -3.66
C ASN A 110 -13.69 -6.29 -2.72
N GLU A 111 -12.82 -7.25 -3.08
CA GLU A 111 -12.64 -8.49 -2.33
C GLU A 111 -11.19 -8.63 -1.87
N HIS A 112 -11.02 -8.97 -0.60
CA HIS A 112 -9.71 -9.20 0.00
C HIS A 112 -9.36 -10.69 -0.09
N ASN A 113 -8.65 -11.06 -1.15
CA ASN A 113 -8.17 -12.41 -1.40
C ASN A 113 -6.70 -12.54 -0.98
N ASP A 114 -6.13 -13.73 -1.12
CA ASP A 114 -4.71 -13.92 -0.85
C ASP A 114 -3.89 -13.04 -1.81
N GLY A 115 -2.96 -12.24 -1.26
CA GLY A 115 -2.11 -11.35 -2.05
C GLY A 115 -2.80 -10.09 -2.55
N THR A 116 -4.01 -9.80 -2.09
CA THR A 116 -4.69 -8.56 -2.43
C THR A 116 -3.95 -7.36 -1.83
N LEU A 117 -3.80 -6.31 -2.65
CA LEU A 117 -3.23 -5.03 -2.22
C LEU A 117 -4.37 -4.07 -1.94
N ALA A 118 -4.42 -3.54 -0.72
CA ALA A 118 -5.46 -2.63 -0.30
C ALA A 118 -4.86 -1.48 0.52
N MET A 119 -5.62 -0.41 0.69
CA MET A 119 -5.11 0.79 1.34
C MET A 119 -5.56 0.86 2.79
N ALA A 120 -4.58 1.03 3.69
CA ALA A 120 -4.84 1.25 5.10
C ALA A 120 -5.39 2.66 5.31
N ARG A 121 -6.13 2.84 6.38
CA ARG A 121 -6.70 4.13 6.78
C ARG A 121 -6.95 4.14 8.28
N SER A 122 -7.20 5.33 8.82
CA SER A 122 -7.66 5.46 10.20
C SER A 122 -9.16 5.11 10.28
N GLN A 123 -9.79 5.38 11.41
CA GLN A 123 -11.24 5.14 11.56
C GLN A 123 -12.09 6.06 10.68
N MET A 124 -11.55 7.20 10.28
CA MET A 124 -12.24 8.11 9.36
C MET A 124 -12.31 7.47 7.97
N PRO A 125 -13.51 7.40 7.35
CA PRO A 125 -13.66 6.68 6.07
C PRO A 125 -12.77 7.19 4.93
N ASP A 126 -12.54 8.49 4.85
CA ASP A 126 -11.75 9.09 3.77
C ASP A 126 -10.39 9.56 4.29
N SER A 127 -9.70 8.70 5.02
CA SER A 127 -8.41 9.02 5.65
C SER A 127 -7.22 8.25 5.07
N ALA A 128 -7.41 7.52 3.98
CA ALA A 128 -6.30 6.82 3.33
C ALA A 128 -5.32 7.83 2.73
N GLY A 129 -4.05 7.46 2.67
CA GLY A 129 -2.99 8.31 2.12
C GLY A 129 -1.94 7.51 1.37
N SER A 130 -0.98 6.93 2.09
CA SER A 130 0.10 6.17 1.45
C SER A 130 0.27 4.75 1.99
N GLN A 131 -0.21 4.46 3.18
CA GLN A 131 0.00 3.14 3.78
C GLN A 131 -0.89 2.10 3.13
N PHE A 132 -0.29 0.97 2.79
CA PHE A 132 -0.99 -0.13 2.15
C PHE A 132 -0.65 -1.45 2.84
N TYR A 133 -1.44 -2.48 2.56
CA TYR A 133 -1.17 -3.81 3.08
C TYR A 133 -1.45 -4.87 2.03
N TYR A 134 -0.73 -5.98 2.16
CA TYR A 134 -1.03 -7.22 1.43
C TYR A 134 -1.77 -8.17 2.37
N CYS A 135 -2.78 -8.84 1.85
CA CYS A 135 -3.50 -9.86 2.61
C CYS A 135 -2.70 -11.16 2.63
N LEU A 136 -2.54 -11.71 3.81
CA LEU A 136 -1.92 -13.03 4.03
C LEU A 136 -3.05 -14.05 4.12
N GLY A 137 -3.54 -14.50 2.96
CA GLY A 137 -4.74 -15.30 2.85
C GLY A 137 -5.99 -14.43 2.73
N PRO A 138 -7.15 -15.03 2.44
CA PRO A 138 -8.40 -14.27 2.30
C PRO A 138 -8.83 -13.59 3.60
N GLN A 139 -9.27 -12.34 3.49
CA GLN A 139 -9.74 -11.54 4.62
C GLN A 139 -11.08 -10.86 4.26
N PRO A 140 -12.14 -11.64 4.07
CA PRO A 140 -13.40 -11.10 3.54
C PRO A 140 -14.09 -10.07 4.45
N PHE A 141 -13.80 -10.09 5.75
CA PHE A 141 -14.39 -9.11 6.66
C PHE A 141 -13.90 -7.66 6.42
N LEU A 142 -12.83 -7.49 5.64
CA LEU A 142 -12.32 -6.17 5.29
C LEU A 142 -13.02 -5.57 4.07
N ASP A 143 -13.78 -6.37 3.33
CA ASP A 143 -14.37 -5.95 2.04
C ASP A 143 -15.29 -4.75 2.16
N SER A 144 -15.98 -4.59 3.27
CA SER A 144 -16.95 -3.51 3.47
C SER A 144 -16.36 -2.22 4.02
N ASP A 145 -15.05 -2.19 4.31
CA ASP A 145 -14.43 -1.05 5.02
C ASP A 145 -13.18 -0.50 4.38
N TYR A 146 -12.50 -1.26 3.52
CA TYR A 146 -11.20 -0.87 2.97
C TYR A 146 -11.17 -1.05 1.47
N THR A 147 -10.53 -0.11 0.77
CA THR A 147 -10.46 -0.13 -0.68
C THR A 147 -9.39 -1.07 -1.19
N VAL A 148 -9.80 -2.07 -1.97
CA VAL A 148 -8.90 -2.93 -2.74
C VAL A 148 -8.48 -2.17 -4.00
N PHE A 149 -7.19 -2.15 -4.30
CA PHE A 149 -6.73 -1.48 -5.53
C PHE A 149 -5.71 -2.28 -6.32
N GLY A 150 -5.45 -3.53 -5.96
CA GLY A 150 -4.58 -4.39 -6.73
C GLY A 150 -4.66 -5.84 -6.31
N GLN A 151 -4.17 -6.72 -7.20
CA GLN A 151 -4.07 -8.16 -6.93
C GLN A 151 -2.70 -8.63 -7.39
N THR A 152 -2.00 -9.32 -6.51
CA THR A 152 -0.67 -9.87 -6.81
C THR A 152 -0.77 -10.94 -7.88
N ILE A 153 0.05 -10.81 -8.93
CA ILE A 153 0.14 -11.77 -10.03
C ILE A 153 1.43 -12.59 -9.98
N GLU A 154 2.47 -12.07 -9.33
CA GLU A 154 3.72 -12.81 -9.09
C GLU A 154 4.28 -12.39 -7.74
N GLY A 155 4.85 -13.33 -6.99
CA GLY A 155 5.53 -13.03 -5.73
C GLY A 155 4.73 -13.30 -4.48
N LEU A 156 3.72 -14.17 -4.52
CA LEU A 156 3.00 -14.58 -3.30
C LEU A 156 3.96 -15.17 -2.26
N ASP A 157 4.96 -15.91 -2.70
CA ASP A 157 6.00 -16.45 -1.81
C ASP A 157 6.83 -15.35 -1.17
N VAL A 158 7.11 -14.27 -1.91
CA VAL A 158 7.83 -13.11 -1.37
C VAL A 158 6.97 -12.44 -0.29
N ILE A 159 5.69 -12.22 -0.57
CA ILE A 159 4.77 -11.63 0.41
C ILE A 159 4.75 -12.47 1.69
N GLY A 160 4.68 -13.78 1.56
CA GLY A 160 4.69 -14.69 2.71
C GLY A 160 5.96 -14.64 3.53
N ALA A 161 7.07 -14.20 2.91
CA ALA A 161 8.37 -14.07 3.59
C ALA A 161 8.59 -12.70 4.23
N LEU A 162 7.77 -11.70 3.90
CA LEU A 162 7.92 -10.34 4.44
C LEU A 162 7.64 -10.32 5.96
N ARG A 163 8.44 -9.52 6.65
CA ARG A 163 8.30 -9.32 8.11
C ARG A 163 8.49 -7.83 8.41
N ALA A 164 8.11 -7.41 9.61
CA ALA A 164 8.36 -6.05 10.05
C ALA A 164 9.85 -5.75 9.96
N GLY A 165 10.20 -4.61 9.36
CA GLY A 165 11.57 -4.22 9.09
C GLY A 165 12.03 -4.50 7.67
N ASP A 166 11.34 -5.36 6.92
CA ASP A 166 11.70 -5.53 5.51
C ASP A 166 11.51 -4.24 4.74
N VAL A 167 12.35 -4.03 3.72
CA VAL A 167 12.49 -2.76 3.03
C VAL A 167 11.80 -2.80 1.67
N ILE A 168 11.07 -1.73 1.35
CA ILE A 168 10.64 -1.43 -0.01
C ILE A 168 11.80 -0.70 -0.67
N GLU A 169 12.49 -1.34 -1.58
CA GLU A 169 13.65 -0.75 -2.24
C GLU A 169 13.22 0.24 -3.31
N HIS A 170 12.25 -0.14 -4.12
CA HIS A 170 11.72 0.72 -5.18
C HIS A 170 10.39 0.15 -5.69
N ILE A 171 9.53 1.03 -6.17
CA ILE A 171 8.30 0.65 -6.87
C ILE A 171 8.30 1.28 -8.24
N GLU A 172 8.23 0.44 -9.28
CA GLU A 172 8.12 0.89 -10.67
C GLU A 172 6.73 0.56 -11.19
N ILE A 173 6.19 1.43 -12.03
CA ILE A 173 4.87 1.20 -12.63
C ILE A 173 5.07 0.90 -14.11
N GLU A 174 4.71 -0.33 -14.52
CA GLU A 174 4.70 -0.72 -15.93
C GLU A 174 3.38 -0.31 -16.55
N ASN A 175 3.42 0.00 -17.85
CA ASN A 175 2.25 0.38 -18.64
C ASN A 175 1.59 1.68 -18.18
N ALA A 176 2.32 2.50 -17.44
CA ALA A 176 1.82 3.83 -17.05
C ALA A 176 1.85 4.76 -18.28
N SER A 177 0.80 5.55 -18.42
CA SER A 177 0.70 6.50 -19.52
C SER A 177 1.31 7.87 -19.19
#